data_528f75582b1cc1a7215959fc992037a7
#
_entry.id   528f75582b1cc1a7215959fc992037a7
#
_cell.length_a   1.000
_cell.length_b   1.000
_cell.length_c   1.000
_cell.angle_alpha   90.00
_cell.angle_beta   90.00
_cell.angle_gamma   90.00
#
_symmetry.space_group_name_H-M   'P 1'
#
loop_
_entity.id
_entity.type
_entity.pdbx_description
1 polymer ?
#
loop_
_entity_poly.entity_id
_entity_poly.type
_entity_poly.pdbx_seq_one_letter_code
_entity_poly.pdbx_strand_id
1 'polypeptide(L)'
;MKKNILISSAGKRVSLVKAFKKELKLYFPESLILTCDSNPELSAACTVSDGCFKVPRLDEPTYIKILVEKCHENNIGLIIPTIDTELLLLSENQVLLSSKGIEIVISSNKIINACRDKRLIHSFFKSNNVTVAEEYNKDA
;
A
#
# COMPACT_ATOMS: atom_id res chain seq x y z
N MET A 1 7.10 -2.10 21.86
CA MET A 1 5.85 -2.88 21.64
C MET A 1 5.96 -3.58 20.31
N LYS A 2 5.75 -4.89 20.27
CA LYS A 2 5.79 -5.71 19.03
C LYS A 2 4.68 -5.26 18.09
N LYS A 3 4.99 -4.96 16.84
CA LYS A 3 4.03 -4.59 15.79
C LYS A 3 4.21 -5.50 14.58
N ASN A 4 3.11 -5.89 13.96
CA ASN A 4 3.08 -6.65 12.71
C ASN A 4 3.09 -5.70 11.51
N ILE A 5 3.42 -6.24 10.34
CA ILE A 5 3.41 -5.52 9.06
C ILE A 5 2.28 -6.08 8.20
N LEU A 6 1.51 -5.19 7.58
CA LEU A 6 0.50 -5.53 6.60
C LEU A 6 0.99 -5.18 5.19
N ILE A 7 0.96 -6.14 4.28
CA ILE A 7 1.06 -5.88 2.84
C ILE A 7 -0.36 -5.88 2.30
N SER A 8 -0.88 -4.70 1.98
CA SER A 8 -2.26 -4.54 1.51
C SER A 8 -2.40 -4.74 0.01
N SER A 9 -3.58 -5.15 -0.42
CA SER A 9 -3.90 -5.48 -1.82
C SER A 9 -2.87 -6.44 -2.45
N ALA A 10 -2.45 -7.44 -1.67
CA ALA A 10 -1.27 -8.23 -1.96
C ALA A 10 -1.36 -9.08 -3.25
N GLY A 11 -2.56 -9.55 -3.62
CA GLY A 11 -2.83 -10.22 -4.89
C GLY A 11 -1.81 -11.31 -5.25
N LYS A 12 -1.02 -11.07 -6.29
CA LYS A 12 0.01 -12.00 -6.79
C LYS A 12 1.43 -11.71 -6.25
N ARG A 13 1.61 -10.89 -5.23
CA ARG A 13 2.91 -10.42 -4.71
C ARG A 13 3.64 -11.45 -3.83
N VAL A 14 3.62 -12.72 -4.23
CA VAL A 14 4.21 -13.85 -3.47
C VAL A 14 5.69 -13.62 -3.13
N SER A 15 6.50 -13.19 -4.10
CA SER A 15 7.93 -12.93 -3.89
C SER A 15 8.17 -11.80 -2.88
N LEU A 16 7.37 -10.75 -2.95
CA LEU A 16 7.44 -9.63 -2.00
C LEU A 16 7.15 -10.10 -0.57
N VAL A 17 6.04 -10.83 -0.38
CA VAL A 17 5.66 -11.37 0.93
C VAL A 17 6.76 -12.27 1.49
N LYS A 18 7.30 -13.19 0.67
CA LYS A 18 8.39 -14.09 1.09
C LYS A 18 9.67 -13.33 1.48
N ALA A 19 10.03 -12.28 0.71
CA ALA A 19 11.20 -11.46 1.02
C ALA A 19 11.01 -10.73 2.36
N PHE A 20 9.87 -10.07 2.57
CA PHE A 20 9.58 -9.41 3.84
C PHE A 20 9.56 -10.39 5.03
N LYS A 21 8.97 -11.57 4.87
CA LYS A 21 8.98 -12.61 5.92
C LYS A 21 10.40 -13.03 6.28
N LYS A 22 11.25 -13.25 5.29
CA LYS A 22 12.64 -13.64 5.51
C LYS A 22 13.41 -12.57 6.28
N GLU A 23 13.35 -11.32 5.80
CA GLU A 23 14.09 -10.21 6.42
C GLU A 23 13.53 -9.84 7.80
N LEU A 24 12.20 -9.80 7.96
CA LEU A 24 11.59 -9.46 9.24
C LEU A 24 12.04 -10.40 10.36
N LYS A 25 12.17 -11.70 10.07
CA LYS A 25 12.62 -12.70 11.06
C LYS A 25 14.03 -12.48 11.57
N LEU A 26 14.91 -11.86 10.79
CA LEU A 26 16.27 -11.56 11.22
C LEU A 26 16.34 -10.47 12.29
N TYR A 27 15.45 -9.49 12.21
CA TYR A 27 15.46 -8.31 13.09
C TYR A 27 14.35 -8.35 14.16
N PHE A 28 13.20 -8.91 13.80
CA PHE A 28 12.00 -8.95 14.64
C PHE A 28 11.32 -10.33 14.55
N PRO A 29 11.95 -11.40 15.10
CA PRO A 29 11.52 -12.79 14.89
C PRO A 29 10.08 -13.07 15.35
N GLU A 30 9.58 -12.25 16.28
CA GLU A 30 8.24 -12.38 16.83
C GLU A 30 7.16 -11.61 16.01
N SER A 31 7.54 -10.76 15.08
CA SER A 31 6.59 -10.00 14.24
C SER A 31 6.17 -10.82 13.03
N LEU A 32 4.96 -10.56 12.54
CA LEU A 32 4.32 -11.28 11.44
C LEU A 32 4.17 -10.39 10.21
N ILE A 33 4.24 -11.00 9.03
CA ILE A 33 3.81 -10.41 7.78
C ILE A 33 2.40 -10.89 7.47
N LEU A 34 1.45 -9.98 7.60
CA LEU A 34 0.06 -10.21 7.24
C LEU A 34 -0.25 -9.63 5.86
N THR A 35 -1.29 -10.13 5.26
CA THR A 35 -1.80 -9.62 3.97
C THR A 35 -3.30 -9.36 4.06
N CYS A 36 -3.81 -8.50 3.19
CA CYS A 36 -5.24 -8.39 2.97
C CYS A 36 -5.57 -8.25 1.49
N ASP A 37 -6.77 -8.65 1.15
CA ASP A 37 -7.32 -8.56 -0.20
C ASP A 37 -8.85 -8.47 -0.11
N SER A 38 -9.51 -7.93 -1.14
CA SER A 38 -10.97 -7.95 -1.24
C SER A 38 -11.49 -9.37 -1.49
N ASN A 39 -10.65 -10.23 -2.08
CA ASN A 39 -10.92 -11.65 -2.29
C ASN A 39 -9.71 -12.51 -1.93
N PRO A 40 -9.46 -12.79 -0.64
CA PRO A 40 -8.29 -13.53 -0.17
C PRO A 40 -8.09 -14.90 -0.82
N GLU A 41 -9.17 -15.56 -1.19
CA GLU A 41 -9.14 -16.90 -1.81
C GLU A 41 -8.51 -16.89 -3.21
N LEU A 42 -8.57 -15.73 -3.92
CA LEU A 42 -7.95 -15.53 -5.22
C LEU A 42 -6.54 -14.91 -5.13
N SER A 43 -6.07 -14.62 -3.93
CA SER A 43 -4.78 -13.97 -3.69
C SER A 43 -3.70 -14.99 -3.36
N ALA A 44 -2.81 -15.28 -4.30
CA ALA A 44 -1.68 -16.17 -4.06
C ALA A 44 -0.73 -15.66 -2.96
N ALA A 45 -0.66 -14.35 -2.75
CA ALA A 45 0.13 -13.76 -1.67
C ALA A 45 -0.45 -14.09 -0.29
N CYS A 46 -1.78 -14.18 -0.17
CA CYS A 46 -2.47 -14.56 1.06
C CYS A 46 -2.08 -15.98 1.54
N THR A 47 -1.81 -16.90 0.63
CA THR A 47 -1.47 -18.29 0.98
C THR A 47 -0.07 -18.43 1.57
N VAL A 48 0.83 -17.47 1.34
CA VAL A 48 2.23 -17.52 1.80
C VAL A 48 2.54 -16.57 2.94
N SER A 49 1.61 -15.70 3.32
CA SER A 49 1.73 -14.79 4.47
C SER A 49 1.54 -15.54 5.79
N ASP A 50 1.82 -14.88 6.92
CA ASP A 50 1.59 -15.46 8.24
C ASP A 50 0.12 -15.39 8.67
N GLY A 51 -0.69 -14.64 7.95
CA GLY A 51 -2.14 -14.52 8.07
C GLY A 51 -2.70 -13.60 7.02
N CYS A 52 -3.94 -13.85 6.64
CA CYS A 52 -4.65 -13.04 5.64
C CYS A 52 -6.08 -12.76 6.10
N PHE A 53 -6.57 -11.57 5.78
CA PHE A 53 -7.95 -11.20 6.08
C PHE A 53 -8.59 -10.44 4.91
N LYS A 54 -9.93 -10.53 4.86
CA LYS A 54 -10.72 -9.83 3.87
C LYS A 54 -10.90 -8.37 4.28
N VAL A 55 -10.80 -7.47 3.30
CA VAL A 55 -11.19 -6.06 3.38
C VAL A 55 -12.24 -5.77 2.31
N PRO A 56 -13.06 -4.72 2.44
CA PRO A 56 -13.94 -4.26 1.37
C PRO A 56 -13.16 -3.87 0.12
N ARG A 57 -13.84 -3.63 -0.98
CA ARG A 57 -13.23 -3.01 -2.15
C ARG A 57 -12.86 -1.56 -1.86
N LEU A 58 -11.87 -1.02 -2.57
CA LEU A 58 -11.37 0.35 -2.39
C LEU A 58 -12.41 1.45 -2.65
N ASP A 59 -13.42 1.15 -3.46
CA ASP A 59 -14.54 2.03 -3.79
C ASP A 59 -15.65 2.00 -2.74
N GLU A 60 -15.57 1.13 -1.74
CA GLU A 60 -16.55 1.09 -0.65
C GLU A 60 -16.21 2.10 0.46
N PRO A 61 -17.19 2.92 0.91
CA PRO A 61 -16.98 3.94 1.93
C PRO A 61 -16.48 3.39 3.28
N THR A 62 -16.70 2.11 3.53
CA THR A 62 -16.29 1.42 4.77
C THR A 62 -14.85 0.96 4.77
N TYR A 63 -14.12 1.04 3.64
CA TYR A 63 -12.78 0.48 3.49
C TYR A 63 -11.80 0.92 4.59
N ILE A 64 -11.62 2.23 4.77
CA ILE A 64 -10.67 2.78 5.75
C ILE A 64 -11.05 2.38 7.18
N LYS A 65 -12.34 2.45 7.52
CA LYS A 65 -12.83 2.05 8.85
C LYS A 65 -12.47 0.59 9.14
N ILE A 66 -12.82 -0.32 8.23
CA ILE A 66 -12.56 -1.75 8.39
C ILE A 66 -11.05 -2.04 8.39
N LEU A 67 -10.28 -1.36 7.53
CA LEU A 67 -8.82 -1.49 7.53
C LEU A 67 -8.22 -1.13 8.90
N VAL A 68 -8.64 -0.03 9.51
CA VAL A 68 -8.19 0.40 10.85
C VAL A 68 -8.57 -0.65 11.90
N GLU A 69 -9.82 -1.12 11.90
CA GLU A 69 -10.29 -2.16 12.83
C GLU A 69 -9.44 -3.43 12.70
N LYS A 70 -9.20 -3.90 11.47
CA LYS A 70 -8.35 -5.08 11.21
C LYS A 70 -6.89 -4.87 11.62
N CYS A 71 -6.35 -3.68 11.43
CA CYS A 71 -5.01 -3.35 11.90
C CYS A 71 -4.91 -3.44 13.44
N HIS A 72 -5.90 -2.96 14.16
CA HIS A 72 -5.93 -3.08 15.63
C HIS A 72 -6.08 -4.52 16.09
N GLU A 73 -7.04 -5.28 15.55
CA GLU A 73 -7.27 -6.69 15.85
C GLU A 73 -6.00 -7.53 15.68
N ASN A 74 -5.18 -7.20 14.67
CA ASN A 74 -3.98 -7.95 14.32
C ASN A 74 -2.67 -7.28 14.77
N ASN A 75 -2.73 -6.26 15.61
CA ASN A 75 -1.57 -5.51 16.12
C ASN A 75 -0.63 -5.01 14.99
N ILE A 76 -1.19 -4.52 13.90
CA ILE A 76 -0.45 -3.97 12.76
C ILE A 76 -0.02 -2.54 13.07
N GLY A 77 1.25 -2.22 12.84
CA GLY A 77 1.80 -0.88 13.01
C GLY A 77 2.32 -0.27 11.72
N LEU A 78 2.44 -1.07 10.66
CA LEU A 78 2.96 -0.60 9.36
C LEU A 78 2.15 -1.22 8.23
N ILE A 79 1.72 -0.38 7.27
CA ILE A 79 1.06 -0.81 6.04
C ILE A 79 1.98 -0.55 4.85
N ILE A 80 2.13 -1.55 3.99
CA ILE A 80 2.86 -1.47 2.71
C ILE A 80 1.85 -1.72 1.59
N PRO A 81 1.33 -0.69 0.93
CA PRO A 81 0.40 -0.84 -0.19
C PRO A 81 1.12 -1.33 -1.45
N THR A 82 0.45 -2.15 -2.25
CA THR A 82 1.04 -2.75 -3.44
C THR A 82 0.38 -2.39 -4.77
N ILE A 83 -0.68 -1.58 -4.74
CA ILE A 83 -1.37 -1.09 -5.94
C ILE A 83 -1.54 0.43 -5.89
N ASP A 84 -1.43 1.07 -7.04
CA ASP A 84 -1.50 2.53 -7.20
C ASP A 84 -2.88 3.12 -6.86
N THR A 85 -3.94 2.38 -7.14
CA THR A 85 -5.33 2.81 -6.86
C THR A 85 -5.61 2.99 -5.36
N GLU A 86 -4.88 2.29 -4.49
CA GLU A 86 -5.00 2.40 -3.04
C GLU A 86 -4.28 3.62 -2.46
N LEU A 87 -3.21 4.09 -3.14
CA LEU A 87 -2.30 5.10 -2.62
C LEU A 87 -2.99 6.43 -2.31
N LEU A 88 -3.90 6.89 -3.19
CA LEU A 88 -4.61 8.15 -2.96
C LEU A 88 -5.47 8.07 -1.70
N LEU A 89 -6.30 7.04 -1.60
CA LEU A 89 -7.18 6.83 -0.46
C LEU A 89 -6.40 6.74 0.86
N LEU A 90 -5.27 6.03 0.87
CA LEU A 90 -4.41 5.93 2.05
C LEU A 90 -3.74 7.27 2.38
N SER A 91 -3.28 8.03 1.37
CA SER A 91 -2.64 9.33 1.61
C SER A 91 -3.60 10.38 2.16
N GLU A 92 -4.85 10.36 1.73
CA GLU A 92 -5.91 11.24 2.27
C GLU A 92 -6.27 10.90 3.72
N ASN A 93 -6.06 9.65 4.13
CA ASN A 93 -6.33 9.16 5.47
C ASN A 93 -5.07 8.97 6.33
N GLN A 94 -3.90 9.44 5.88
CA GLN A 94 -2.62 9.23 6.57
C GLN A 94 -2.62 9.76 8.00
N VAL A 95 -3.16 10.96 8.23
CA VAL A 95 -3.24 11.57 9.57
C VAL A 95 -4.11 10.73 10.51
N LEU A 96 -5.25 10.24 10.01
CA LEU A 96 -6.13 9.35 10.78
C LEU A 96 -5.40 8.05 11.17
N LEU A 97 -4.76 7.39 10.21
CA LEU A 97 -4.05 6.12 10.42
C LEU A 97 -2.89 6.31 11.41
N SER A 98 -2.07 7.35 11.23
CA SER A 98 -0.98 7.68 12.14
C SER A 98 -1.47 7.98 13.56
N SER A 99 -2.60 8.69 13.72
CA SER A 99 -3.22 8.93 15.04
C SER A 99 -3.66 7.64 15.75
N LYS A 100 -3.87 6.56 14.99
CA LYS A 100 -4.17 5.22 15.50
C LYS A 100 -2.92 4.35 15.67
N GLY A 101 -1.72 4.91 15.49
CA GLY A 101 -0.45 4.20 15.61
C GLY A 101 -0.17 3.25 14.44
N ILE A 102 -0.71 3.54 13.26
CA ILE A 102 -0.54 2.80 12.02
C ILE A 102 0.20 3.71 11.03
N GLU A 103 1.44 3.37 10.72
CA GLU A 103 2.23 4.07 9.70
C GLU A 103 2.02 3.45 8.32
N ILE A 104 2.20 4.24 7.26
CA ILE A 104 2.04 3.78 5.87
C ILE A 104 3.29 4.13 5.08
N VAL A 105 3.80 3.18 4.31
CA VAL A 105 4.93 3.39 3.40
C VAL A 105 4.42 3.94 2.07
N ILE A 106 4.26 5.25 2.00
CA ILE A 106 3.81 5.96 0.79
C ILE A 106 4.53 7.31 0.64
N SER A 107 4.50 7.84 -0.59
CA SER A 107 4.92 9.21 -0.88
C SER A 107 3.87 10.22 -0.39
N SER A 108 4.23 11.50 -0.41
CA SER A 108 3.27 12.57 -0.08
C SER A 108 2.07 12.59 -1.05
N ASN A 109 0.92 13.04 -0.57
CA ASN A 109 -0.29 13.18 -1.39
C ASN A 109 -0.04 13.97 -2.69
N LYS A 110 0.80 15.03 -2.64
CA LYS A 110 1.21 15.82 -3.82
C LYS A 110 1.89 14.95 -4.88
N ILE A 111 2.82 14.09 -4.47
CA ILE A 111 3.55 13.20 -5.41
C ILE A 111 2.60 12.13 -5.94
N ILE A 112 1.79 11.53 -5.09
CA ILE A 112 0.80 10.51 -5.51
C ILE A 112 -0.15 11.08 -6.57
N ASN A 113 -0.71 12.28 -6.34
CA ASN A 113 -1.57 12.95 -7.32
C ASN A 113 -0.86 13.25 -8.65
N ALA A 114 0.38 13.75 -8.58
CA ALA A 114 1.17 14.00 -9.80
C ALA A 114 1.45 12.71 -10.60
N CYS A 115 1.73 11.60 -9.92
CA CYS A 115 2.02 10.31 -10.57
C CYS A 115 0.78 9.62 -11.17
N ARG A 116 -0.42 9.95 -10.71
CA ARG A 116 -1.67 9.34 -11.24
C ARG A 116 -2.08 9.85 -12.61
N ASP A 117 -1.74 11.09 -12.96
CA ASP A 117 -2.01 11.66 -14.30
C ASP A 117 -0.69 11.75 -15.07
N LYS A 118 -0.60 11.02 -16.19
CA LYS A 118 0.60 11.01 -17.04
C LYS A 118 1.00 12.39 -17.55
N ARG A 119 0.05 13.30 -17.73
CA ARG A 119 0.31 14.69 -18.15
C ARG A 119 0.93 15.50 -17.02
N LEU A 120 0.45 15.29 -15.78
CA LEU A 120 0.97 15.97 -14.60
C LEU A 120 2.37 15.47 -14.23
N ILE A 121 2.64 14.18 -14.37
CA ILE A 121 3.96 13.62 -14.06
C ILE A 121 5.03 14.12 -15.02
N HIS A 122 4.72 14.33 -16.30
CA HIS A 122 5.65 14.94 -17.26
C HIS A 122 6.04 16.35 -16.85
N SER A 123 5.06 17.19 -16.53
CA SER A 123 5.29 18.55 -16.04
C SER A 123 6.10 18.55 -14.74
N PHE A 124 5.79 17.63 -13.82
CA PHE A 124 6.51 17.47 -12.57
C PHE A 124 7.98 17.09 -12.80
N PHE A 125 8.26 16.15 -13.68
CA PHE A 125 9.64 15.74 -13.98
C PHE A 125 10.42 16.87 -14.67
N LYS A 126 9.83 17.55 -15.66
CA LYS A 126 10.47 18.71 -16.34
C LYS A 126 10.82 19.81 -15.34
N SER A 127 9.93 20.13 -14.38
CA SER A 127 10.18 21.15 -13.35
C SER A 127 11.27 20.75 -12.35
N ASN A 128 11.60 19.47 -12.26
CA ASN A 128 12.67 18.94 -11.42
C ASN A 128 13.93 18.52 -12.21
N ASN A 129 14.08 19.00 -13.45
CA ASN A 129 15.21 18.71 -14.33
C ASN A 129 15.42 17.21 -14.62
N VAL A 130 14.36 16.42 -14.60
CA VAL A 130 14.38 15.00 -15.00
C VAL A 130 13.99 14.90 -16.46
N THR A 131 14.85 14.24 -17.25
CA THR A 131 14.58 14.00 -18.66
C THR A 131 13.36 13.08 -18.84
N VAL A 132 12.43 13.48 -19.69
CA VAL A 132 11.23 12.70 -20.04
C VAL A 132 11.15 12.52 -21.55
N ALA A 133 10.38 11.54 -22.00
CA ALA A 133 10.09 11.37 -23.42
C ALA A 133 9.35 12.60 -23.98
N GLU A 134 9.52 12.85 -25.26
CA GLU A 134 8.77 13.92 -25.94
C GLU A 134 7.27 13.56 -26.02
N GLU A 135 6.45 14.56 -25.76
CA GLU A 135 5.00 14.46 -25.91
C GLU A 135 4.60 15.04 -27.25
N TYR A 136 3.86 14.27 -28.03
CA TYR A 136 3.29 14.72 -29.31
C TYR A 136 1.79 14.91 -29.12
N ASN A 137 1.28 16.06 -29.58
CA ASN A 137 -0.17 16.27 -29.65
C ASN A 137 -0.75 15.39 -30.78
N LYS A 138 -1.94 14.88 -30.55
CA LYS A 138 -2.65 13.99 -31.47
C LYS A 138 -2.97 14.67 -32.83
N ASP A 139 -2.91 16.01 -32.88
CA ASP A 139 -3.26 16.85 -34.01
C ASP A 139 -2.03 17.41 -34.74
N ALA A 140 -0.85 16.77 -34.54
CA ALA A 140 0.39 17.13 -35.24
C ALA A 140 0.73 16.10 -36.32
#